data_1e0b4f1477d095d5f9441a0f4a421865
#
_entry.id   1e0b4f1477d095d5f9441a0f4a421865
#
_cell.length_a   1.000
_cell.length_b   1.000
_cell.length_c   1.000
_cell.angle_alpha   90.00
_cell.angle_beta   90.00
_cell.angle_gamma   90.00
#
_symmetry.space_group_name_H-M   'P 1'
#
loop_
_entity.id
_entity.type
_entity.pdbx_description
1 polymer ?
#
loop_
_entity_poly.entity_id
_entity_poly.type
_entity_poly.pdbx_seq_one_letter_code
_entity_poly.pdbx_strand_id
1 'polypeptide(L)'
;MTEERRDLTETAQAICASLTPADPKVIALEIESLALHYPAITRTQPESRIVVRNWVEDLEGWPADIIGEACRQWRNSSERFFPTPGQLKAKAQDILDHRRALGRRAVEFLQIIEDAA
;
A
#
# COMPACT_ATOMS: atom_id res chain seq x y z
N MET A 1 -31.06 8.93 -11.44
CA MET A 1 -30.31 7.76 -10.98
C MET A 1 -31.07 7.11 -9.84
N THR A 2 -31.24 5.79 -9.89
CA THR A 2 -31.84 5.04 -8.77
C THR A 2 -30.90 5.02 -7.59
N GLU A 3 -31.45 4.77 -6.40
CA GLU A 3 -30.65 4.64 -5.18
C GLU A 3 -29.62 3.52 -5.29
N GLU A 4 -30.04 2.37 -5.86
CA GLU A 4 -29.15 1.21 -6.10
C GLU A 4 -27.96 1.57 -7.00
N ARG A 5 -28.21 2.29 -8.09
CA ARG A 5 -27.15 2.73 -9.01
C ARG A 5 -26.20 3.71 -8.33
N ARG A 6 -26.73 4.59 -7.49
CA ARG A 6 -25.92 5.53 -6.71
C ARG A 6 -24.99 4.78 -5.76
N ASP A 7 -25.51 3.78 -5.04
CA ASP A 7 -24.74 2.98 -4.10
C ASP A 7 -23.62 2.23 -4.81
N LEU A 8 -23.89 1.64 -5.99
CA LEU A 8 -22.89 0.94 -6.79
C LEU A 8 -21.83 1.91 -7.30
N THR A 9 -22.23 3.10 -7.72
CA THR A 9 -21.30 4.14 -8.19
C THR A 9 -20.37 4.59 -7.06
N GLU A 10 -20.93 4.84 -5.88
CA GLU A 10 -20.14 5.24 -4.71
C GLU A 10 -19.17 4.13 -4.28
N THR A 11 -19.60 2.86 -4.33
CA THR A 11 -18.75 1.71 -4.05
C THR A 11 -17.59 1.63 -5.03
N ALA A 12 -17.87 1.78 -6.33
CA ALA A 12 -16.83 1.75 -7.36
C ALA A 12 -15.83 2.89 -7.17
N GLN A 13 -16.31 4.10 -6.83
CA GLN A 13 -15.45 5.25 -6.55
C GLN A 13 -14.58 5.00 -5.31
N ALA A 14 -15.14 4.39 -4.27
CA ALA A 14 -14.39 4.06 -3.06
C ALA A 14 -13.30 3.03 -3.34
N ILE A 15 -13.58 2.03 -4.18
CA ILE A 15 -12.58 1.03 -4.60
C ILE A 15 -11.43 1.72 -5.33
N CYS A 16 -11.73 2.62 -6.27
CA CYS A 16 -10.71 3.37 -6.99
C CYS A 16 -9.87 4.23 -6.03
N ALA A 17 -10.51 4.92 -5.10
CA ALA A 17 -9.84 5.75 -4.10
C ALA A 17 -8.93 4.91 -3.19
N SER A 18 -9.29 3.67 -2.92
CA SER A 18 -8.49 2.76 -2.07
C SER A 18 -7.16 2.35 -2.72
N LEU A 19 -6.96 2.63 -4.00
CA LEU A 19 -5.73 2.40 -4.74
C LEU A 19 -4.81 3.62 -4.78
N THR A 20 -5.20 4.73 -4.14
CA THR A 20 -4.36 5.92 -4.07
C THR A 20 -3.01 5.57 -3.46
N PRO A 21 -1.90 5.85 -4.15
CA PRO A 21 -0.57 5.59 -3.61
C PRO A 21 -0.31 6.35 -2.32
N ALA A 22 0.41 5.74 -1.40
CA ALA A 22 0.82 6.38 -0.16
C ALA A 22 1.75 7.56 -0.45
N ASP A 23 1.61 8.62 0.34
CA ASP A 23 2.55 9.73 0.33
C ASP A 23 3.95 9.21 0.74
N PRO A 24 5.03 9.66 0.08
CA PRO A 24 6.39 9.25 0.45
C PRO A 24 6.73 9.42 1.94
N LYS A 25 6.20 10.45 2.59
CA LYS A 25 6.41 10.68 4.02
C LYS A 25 5.73 9.62 4.87
N VAL A 26 4.56 9.15 4.44
CA VAL A 26 3.84 8.06 5.13
C VAL A 26 4.60 6.75 4.98
N ILE A 27 5.15 6.48 3.80
CA ILE A 27 5.99 5.30 3.58
C ILE A 27 7.20 5.33 4.51
N ALA A 28 7.92 6.45 4.53
CA ALA A 28 9.10 6.61 5.40
C ALA A 28 8.75 6.39 6.87
N LEU A 29 7.63 6.96 7.34
CA LEU A 29 7.19 6.82 8.72
C LEU A 29 6.84 5.36 9.07
N GLU A 30 6.15 4.66 8.20
CA GLU A 30 5.79 3.25 8.39
C GLU A 30 7.05 2.36 8.51
N ILE A 31 8.04 2.60 7.64
CA ILE A 31 9.27 1.82 7.64
C ILE A 31 10.13 2.14 8.86
N GLU A 32 10.24 3.40 9.24
CA GLU A 32 10.95 3.80 10.45
C GLU A 32 10.29 3.22 11.71
N SER A 33 8.96 3.23 11.76
CA SER A 33 8.20 2.64 12.87
C SER A 33 8.45 1.13 12.96
N LEU A 34 8.47 0.44 11.83
CA LEU A 34 8.78 -0.99 11.79
C LEU A 34 10.20 -1.25 12.31
N ALA A 35 11.15 -0.45 11.90
CA ALA A 35 12.56 -0.59 12.29
C ALA A 35 12.77 -0.53 13.80
N LEU A 36 11.92 0.19 14.53
CA LEU A 36 12.02 0.31 15.99
C LEU A 36 11.82 -1.02 16.73
N HIS A 37 11.25 -2.03 16.05
CA HIS A 37 11.02 -3.35 16.64
C HIS A 37 12.24 -4.29 16.52
N TYR A 38 13.32 -3.82 15.91
CA TYR A 38 14.51 -4.65 15.62
C TYR A 38 15.77 -3.96 16.16
N PRO A 39 16.86 -4.73 16.37
CA PRO A 39 18.11 -4.14 16.82
C PRO A 39 18.59 -3.01 15.91
N ALA A 40 19.05 -1.93 16.52
CA ALA A 40 19.53 -0.77 15.77
C ALA A 40 20.78 -1.13 14.98
N ILE A 41 20.80 -0.69 13.70
CA ILE A 41 21.97 -0.77 12.85
C ILE A 41 22.62 0.61 12.83
N THR A 42 23.91 0.67 13.17
CA THR A 42 24.65 1.93 13.14
C THR A 42 24.90 2.35 11.69
N ARG A 43 24.41 3.51 11.30
CA ARG A 43 24.62 4.10 9.98
C ARG A 43 24.97 5.57 10.10
N THR A 44 25.69 6.09 9.11
CA THR A 44 25.87 7.52 8.97
C THR A 44 24.56 8.16 8.49
N GLN A 45 24.43 9.47 8.63
CA GLN A 45 23.26 10.20 8.11
C GLN A 45 23.06 10.02 6.60
N PRO A 46 24.12 10.12 5.75
CA PRO A 46 23.96 9.84 4.31
C PRO A 46 23.49 8.42 4.01
N GLU A 47 24.02 7.41 4.73
CA GLU A 47 23.60 6.01 4.57
C GLU A 47 22.12 5.82 4.94
N SER A 48 21.68 6.42 6.03
CA SER A 48 20.28 6.36 6.46
C SER A 48 19.35 6.98 5.42
N ARG A 49 19.73 8.09 4.82
CA ARG A 49 18.95 8.75 3.75
C ARG A 49 18.83 7.88 2.52
N ILE A 50 19.91 7.20 2.14
CA ILE A 50 19.91 6.28 0.98
C ILE A 50 18.93 5.13 1.23
N VAL A 51 18.98 4.54 2.42
CA VAL A 51 18.10 3.42 2.79
C VAL A 51 16.63 3.85 2.75
N VAL A 52 16.29 4.98 3.36
CA VAL A 52 14.92 5.50 3.38
C VAL A 52 14.44 5.80 1.96
N ARG A 53 15.28 6.44 1.15
CA ARG A 53 14.94 6.73 -0.24
C ARG A 53 14.64 5.46 -1.03
N ASN A 54 15.47 4.43 -0.87
CA ASN A 54 15.26 3.16 -1.56
C ASN A 54 13.95 2.49 -1.14
N TRP A 55 13.61 2.52 0.16
CA TRP A 55 12.34 2.02 0.64
C TRP A 55 11.15 2.76 0.03
N VAL A 56 11.23 4.09 -0.05
CA VAL A 56 10.18 4.91 -0.66
C VAL A 56 10.02 4.56 -2.15
N GLU A 57 11.12 4.44 -2.88
CA GLU A 57 11.09 4.04 -4.29
C GLU A 57 10.49 2.65 -4.48
N ASP A 58 10.89 1.70 -3.64
CA ASP A 58 10.48 0.30 -3.77
C ASP A 58 9.01 0.07 -3.42
N LEU A 59 8.43 0.93 -2.59
CA LEU A 59 7.01 0.89 -2.22
C LEU A 59 6.16 1.91 -2.98
N GLU A 60 6.73 2.56 -3.97
CA GLU A 60 6.00 3.50 -4.81
C GLU A 60 4.78 2.84 -5.44
N GLY A 61 3.64 3.52 -5.38
CA GLY A 61 2.39 3.01 -5.92
C GLY A 61 1.59 2.14 -4.95
N TRP A 62 2.14 1.76 -3.81
CA TRP A 62 1.43 0.97 -2.81
C TRP A 62 0.54 1.85 -1.94
N PRO A 63 -0.74 1.47 -1.72
CA PRO A 63 -1.61 2.17 -0.78
C PRO A 63 -1.10 2.08 0.66
N ALA A 64 -1.31 3.14 1.43
CA ALA A 64 -0.80 3.24 2.81
C ALA A 64 -1.30 2.12 3.73
N ASP A 65 -2.58 1.76 3.63
CA ASP A 65 -3.16 0.72 4.47
C ASP A 65 -2.58 -0.66 4.17
N ILE A 66 -2.25 -0.95 2.90
CA ILE A 66 -1.61 -2.21 2.51
C ILE A 66 -0.17 -2.27 3.02
N ILE A 67 0.55 -1.16 2.95
CA ILE A 67 1.90 -1.07 3.54
C ILE A 67 1.84 -1.35 5.04
N GLY A 68 0.89 -0.73 5.74
CA GLY A 68 0.68 -0.95 7.17
C GLY A 68 0.37 -2.41 7.49
N GLU A 69 -0.45 -3.06 6.68
CA GLU A 69 -0.79 -4.48 6.85
C GLU A 69 0.43 -5.38 6.61
N ALA A 70 1.26 -5.07 5.60
CA ALA A 70 2.50 -5.80 5.36
C ALA A 70 3.44 -5.69 6.57
N CYS A 71 3.59 -4.50 7.13
CA CYS A 71 4.39 -4.27 8.33
C CYS A 71 3.84 -5.04 9.53
N ARG A 72 2.53 -5.04 9.71
CA ARG A 72 1.88 -5.79 10.78
C ARG A 72 2.12 -7.28 10.66
N GLN A 73 1.99 -7.83 9.46
CA GLN A 73 2.24 -9.26 9.21
C GLN A 73 3.70 -9.63 9.46
N TRP A 74 4.63 -8.77 9.06
CA TRP A 74 6.04 -9.03 9.31
C TRP A 74 6.34 -9.05 10.80
N ARG A 75 5.86 -8.07 11.58
CA ARG A 75 6.03 -8.02 13.04
C ARG A 75 5.50 -9.26 13.74
N ASN A 76 4.43 -9.82 13.21
CA ASN A 76 3.75 -10.98 13.80
C ASN A 76 4.21 -12.32 13.20
N SER A 77 5.19 -12.28 12.30
CA SER A 77 5.81 -13.49 11.76
C SER A 77 6.87 -14.03 12.72
N SER A 78 7.43 -15.20 12.40
CA SER A 78 8.52 -15.79 13.16
C SER A 78 9.88 -15.15 12.86
N GLU A 79 9.94 -14.25 11.90
CA GLU A 79 11.19 -13.59 11.51
C GLU A 79 11.65 -12.60 12.57
N ARG A 80 12.94 -12.64 12.90
CA ARG A 80 13.53 -11.83 13.97
C ARG A 80 14.42 -10.70 13.46
N PHE A 81 14.39 -10.43 12.17
CA PHE A 81 15.22 -9.42 11.53
C PHE A 81 14.35 -8.42 10.76
N PHE A 82 14.90 -7.24 10.54
CA PHE A 82 14.25 -6.21 9.73
C PHE A 82 14.23 -6.66 8.26
N PRO A 83 13.06 -6.57 7.57
CA PRO A 83 12.93 -7.10 6.23
C PRO A 83 13.64 -6.27 5.17
N THR A 84 13.90 -6.90 4.03
CA THR A 84 14.15 -6.17 2.79
C THR A 84 12.81 -5.71 2.19
N PRO A 85 12.80 -4.73 1.28
CA PRO A 85 11.57 -4.34 0.59
C PRO A 85 10.85 -5.52 -0.08
N GLY A 86 11.60 -6.40 -0.74
CA GLY A 86 11.01 -7.58 -1.39
C GLY A 86 10.34 -8.53 -0.41
N GLN A 87 10.95 -8.75 0.74
CA GLN A 87 10.38 -9.59 1.79
C GLN A 87 9.10 -8.99 2.36
N LEU A 88 9.09 -7.66 2.58
CA LEU A 88 7.91 -6.96 3.09
C LEU A 88 6.76 -7.01 2.07
N LYS A 89 7.05 -6.72 0.81
CA LYS A 89 6.06 -6.78 -0.28
C LYS A 89 5.39 -8.15 -0.37
N ALA A 90 6.16 -9.21 -0.21
CA ALA A 90 5.63 -10.58 -0.30
C ALA A 90 4.52 -10.84 0.73
N LYS A 91 4.50 -10.14 1.86
CA LYS A 91 3.47 -10.31 2.89
C LYS A 91 2.09 -9.82 2.47
N ALA A 92 2.02 -8.84 1.58
CA ALA A 92 0.75 -8.21 1.21
C ALA A 92 0.53 -8.11 -0.31
N GLN A 93 1.37 -8.76 -1.12
CA GLN A 93 1.24 -8.73 -2.57
C GLN A 93 -0.14 -9.25 -3.03
N ASP A 94 -0.63 -10.30 -2.41
CA ASP A 94 -1.95 -10.89 -2.75
C ASP A 94 -3.07 -9.88 -2.49
N ILE A 95 -2.98 -9.14 -1.38
CA ILE A 95 -3.97 -8.11 -1.04
C ILE A 95 -3.97 -7.01 -2.10
N LEU A 96 -2.79 -6.56 -2.50
CA LEU A 96 -2.65 -5.53 -3.53
C LEU A 96 -3.17 -6.00 -4.87
N ASP A 97 -2.82 -7.22 -5.27
CA ASP A 97 -3.26 -7.80 -6.55
C ASP A 97 -4.78 -7.92 -6.60
N HIS A 98 -5.40 -8.38 -5.51
CA HIS A 98 -6.84 -8.48 -5.39
C HIS A 98 -7.50 -7.09 -5.50
N ARG A 99 -6.97 -6.10 -4.78
CA ARG A 99 -7.50 -4.73 -4.83
C ARG A 99 -7.37 -4.11 -6.21
N ARG A 100 -6.26 -4.36 -6.91
CA ARG A 100 -6.05 -3.91 -8.29
C ARG A 100 -7.06 -4.54 -9.25
N ALA A 101 -7.36 -5.83 -9.06
CA ALA A 101 -8.38 -6.51 -9.86
C ALA A 101 -9.76 -5.88 -9.64
N LEU A 102 -10.13 -5.61 -8.40
CA LEU A 102 -11.36 -4.89 -8.08
C LEU A 102 -11.37 -3.48 -8.67
N GLY A 103 -10.24 -2.79 -8.63
CA GLY A 103 -10.09 -1.46 -9.21
C GLY A 103 -10.34 -1.44 -10.70
N ARG A 104 -9.83 -2.41 -11.44
CA ARG A 104 -10.10 -2.53 -12.89
C ARG A 104 -11.59 -2.70 -13.16
N ARG A 105 -12.27 -3.55 -12.38
CA ARG A 105 -13.73 -3.74 -12.52
C ARG A 105 -14.50 -2.48 -12.17
N ALA A 106 -14.06 -1.75 -11.15
CA ALA A 106 -14.68 -0.50 -10.75
C ALA A 106 -14.56 0.56 -11.84
N VAL A 107 -13.41 0.68 -12.48
CA VAL A 107 -13.18 1.59 -13.60
C VAL A 107 -14.09 1.24 -14.77
N GLU A 108 -14.18 -0.03 -15.13
CA GLU A 108 -15.07 -0.52 -16.19
C GLU A 108 -16.53 -0.18 -15.91
N PHE A 109 -16.98 -0.41 -14.68
CA PHE A 109 -18.33 -0.07 -14.24
C PHE A 109 -18.62 1.43 -14.37
N LEU A 110 -17.71 2.26 -13.87
CA LEU A 110 -17.87 3.72 -13.95
C LEU A 110 -17.89 4.22 -15.39
N GLN A 111 -17.11 3.60 -16.27
CA GLN A 111 -17.11 3.91 -17.71
C GLN A 111 -18.45 3.57 -18.36
N ILE A 112 -19.02 2.40 -18.01
CA ILE A 112 -20.33 1.99 -18.51
C ILE A 112 -21.42 2.99 -18.09
N ILE A 113 -21.39 3.41 -16.83
CA ILE A 113 -22.35 4.40 -16.31
C ILE A 113 -22.20 5.74 -17.04
N GLU A 114 -20.99 6.19 -17.27
CA GLU A 114 -20.71 7.45 -17.99
C GLU A 114 -21.21 7.36 -19.43
N ASP A 115 -20.95 6.25 -20.13
CA ASP A 115 -21.35 6.05 -21.51
C ASP A 115 -22.88 5.93 -21.66
N ALA A 116 -23.56 5.50 -20.61
CA ALA A 116 -25.03 5.37 -20.61
C ALA A 116 -25.76 6.66 -20.30
N ALA A 117 -25.04 7.70 -19.86
CA ALA A 117 -25.63 8.98 -19.47
C ALA A 117 -26.07 9.86 -20.65
#